data_b36976dc3eaa3f8315f7567191afa7bf
#
_entry.id   b36976dc3eaa3f8315f7567191afa7bf
#
_cell.length_a   1.000
_cell.length_b   1.000
_cell.length_c   1.000
_cell.angle_alpha   90.00
_cell.angle_beta   90.00
_cell.angle_gamma   90.00
#
_symmetry.space_group_name_H-M   'P 1'
#
loop_
_entity.id
_entity.type
_entity.pdbx_description
1 polymer ?
#
loop_
_entity_poly.entity_id
_entity_poly.type
_entity_poly.pdbx_seq_one_letter_code
_entity_poly.pdbx_strand_id
1 'polypeptide(L)'
;MLDIKFVRANFDFVKSQLQHRGEDLSELENFEALDVRRRELIVETEQLKSKRNEVSQQVAVLKREKKDAEALIVEMREVGEKIKEYDNELRDVEERLQTIMLGIPNLPHESVPVGDTEEDNVEIRKWGEIRKFDFEPKPHWDVATDLDLLDFERAAKVTGSRFVFYKGLGAKLERALFNFMLDLHTEEHGYKEIIPPFLVNRASLTGTGQLPKFEEDAFLIEKEDYFLIPTSEVPVTNLHRDEILDGDQLPIKYAAFSANFRSEAGSAGRDTRGLIRQHQFNKVELVKFVKPEDSYEELESLTKNAEKVLQLLGLPYRVLSMCTGDLGFTAAKKYDVEVWIPSYNMYREISSCSNFEAFQARRANIRFRREPKGKPEHVHTLNGSGLAIGRTVAAILENYQQADGSVIIPEVLRPYMRNREVIAPE
;
A
#
# COMPACT_ATOMS: atom_id res chain seq x y z
N MET A 1 8.40 1.38 7.50
CA MET A 1 8.74 0.91 8.85
C MET A 1 8.82 2.06 9.83
N LEU A 2 8.69 1.78 11.12
CA LEU A 2 8.86 2.77 12.17
C LEU A 2 10.33 3.25 12.23
N ASP A 3 10.57 4.40 12.85
CA ASP A 3 11.93 4.86 13.16
C ASP A 3 12.46 4.10 14.36
N ILE A 4 13.61 3.45 14.23
CA ILE A 4 14.23 2.64 15.31
C ILE A 4 14.55 3.48 16.57
N LYS A 5 14.91 4.76 16.38
CA LYS A 5 15.19 5.66 17.50
C LYS A 5 13.91 6.05 18.23
N PHE A 6 12.81 6.22 17.47
CA PHE A 6 11.50 6.48 18.04
C PHE A 6 11.01 5.26 18.85
N VAL A 7 11.09 4.05 18.29
CA VAL A 7 10.70 2.81 18.98
C VAL A 7 11.48 2.66 20.30
N ARG A 8 12.80 2.87 20.27
CA ARG A 8 13.65 2.83 21.46
C ARG A 8 13.24 3.84 22.53
N ALA A 9 12.99 5.08 22.11
CA ALA A 9 12.67 6.17 23.06
C ALA A 9 11.26 6.07 23.65
N ASN A 10 10.35 5.36 22.96
CA ASN A 10 8.92 5.30 23.27
C ASN A 10 8.40 3.86 23.29
N PHE A 11 9.19 2.92 23.78
CA PHE A 11 8.92 1.48 23.67
C PHE A 11 7.56 1.08 24.25
N ASP A 12 7.22 1.51 25.45
CA ASP A 12 5.95 1.21 26.09
C ASP A 12 4.74 1.79 25.33
N PHE A 13 4.91 3.00 24.78
CA PHE A 13 3.89 3.61 23.91
C PHE A 13 3.67 2.79 22.64
N VAL A 14 4.76 2.42 21.95
CA VAL A 14 4.69 1.58 20.75
C VAL A 14 4.01 0.25 21.07
N LYS A 15 4.41 -0.39 22.16
CA LYS A 15 3.80 -1.65 22.64
C LYS A 15 2.29 -1.50 22.85
N SER A 16 1.88 -0.46 23.54
CA SER A 16 0.45 -0.17 23.79
C SER A 16 -0.32 0.05 22.48
N GLN A 17 0.22 0.80 21.52
CA GLN A 17 -0.43 1.06 20.24
C GLN A 17 -0.57 -0.22 19.39
N LEU A 18 0.43 -1.10 19.43
CA LEU A 18 0.38 -2.39 18.73
C LEU A 18 -0.62 -3.35 19.40
N GLN A 19 -0.79 -3.29 20.71
CA GLN A 19 -1.85 -4.03 21.42
C GLN A 19 -3.24 -3.60 20.95
N HIS A 20 -3.49 -2.30 20.76
CA HIS A 20 -4.76 -1.80 20.21
C HIS A 20 -5.02 -2.27 18.78
N ARG A 21 -3.99 -2.72 18.05
CA ARG A 21 -4.12 -3.30 16.71
C ARG A 21 -4.31 -4.83 16.74
N GLY A 22 -4.31 -5.46 17.91
CA GLY A 22 -4.41 -6.91 18.05
C GLY A 22 -3.16 -7.69 17.56
N GLU A 23 -2.01 -7.00 17.43
CA GLU A 23 -0.78 -7.62 16.91
C GLU A 23 -0.09 -8.49 17.98
N ASP A 24 0.54 -9.57 17.51
CA ASP A 24 1.44 -10.39 18.35
C ASP A 24 2.72 -9.59 18.64
N LEU A 25 3.05 -9.45 19.93
CA LEU A 25 4.19 -8.67 20.39
C LEU A 25 5.45 -9.51 20.64
N SER A 26 5.42 -10.82 20.38
CA SER A 26 6.54 -11.73 20.65
C SER A 26 7.83 -11.30 19.97
N GLU A 27 7.77 -10.84 18.75
CA GLU A 27 8.93 -10.31 18.01
C GLU A 27 9.44 -8.98 18.57
N LEU A 28 8.54 -8.13 19.08
CA LEU A 28 8.90 -6.85 19.67
C LEU A 28 9.69 -7.02 20.98
N GLU A 29 9.44 -8.08 21.75
CA GLU A 29 10.16 -8.37 23.00
C GLU A 29 11.66 -8.59 22.76
N ASN A 30 12.04 -9.11 21.60
CA ASN A 30 13.44 -9.28 21.21
C ASN A 30 14.13 -7.97 20.81
N PHE A 31 13.36 -6.94 20.46
CA PHE A 31 13.90 -5.66 19.96
C PHE A 31 14.84 -4.99 20.97
N GLU A 32 14.43 -4.87 22.25
CA GLU A 32 15.21 -4.14 23.26
C GLU A 32 16.58 -4.80 23.49
N ALA A 33 16.61 -6.12 23.66
CA ALA A 33 17.84 -6.87 23.88
C ALA A 33 18.80 -6.73 22.68
N LEU A 34 18.29 -6.84 21.47
CA LEU A 34 19.08 -6.69 20.24
C LEU A 34 19.58 -5.25 20.04
N ASP A 35 18.76 -4.24 20.33
CA ASP A 35 19.17 -2.85 20.21
C ASP A 35 20.22 -2.45 21.26
N VAL A 36 20.13 -2.96 22.49
CA VAL A 36 21.18 -2.81 23.51
C VAL A 36 22.48 -3.44 23.00
N ARG A 37 22.43 -4.70 22.56
CA ARG A 37 23.62 -5.41 22.07
C ARG A 37 24.25 -4.74 20.85
N ARG A 38 23.43 -4.26 19.91
CA ARG A 38 23.91 -3.48 18.76
C ARG A 38 24.73 -2.26 19.20
N ARG A 39 24.24 -1.49 20.17
CA ARG A 39 24.94 -0.29 20.66
C ARG A 39 26.23 -0.63 21.37
N GLU A 40 26.26 -1.68 22.21
CA GLU A 40 27.45 -2.19 22.85
C GLU A 40 28.50 -2.57 21.81
N LEU A 41 28.14 -3.39 20.82
CA LEU A 41 29.04 -3.82 19.75
C LEU A 41 29.64 -2.64 18.98
N ILE A 42 28.85 -1.62 18.68
CA ILE A 42 29.35 -0.40 17.99
C ILE A 42 30.42 0.27 18.86
N VAL A 43 30.14 0.52 20.14
CA VAL A 43 31.08 1.19 21.06
C VAL A 43 32.35 0.36 21.25
N GLU A 44 32.22 -0.93 21.52
CA GLU A 44 33.35 -1.84 21.73
C GLU A 44 34.21 -1.95 20.46
N THR A 45 33.60 -2.05 19.28
CA THR A 45 34.31 -2.10 18.00
C THR A 45 35.07 -0.79 17.72
N GLU A 46 34.43 0.36 17.97
CA GLU A 46 35.11 1.66 17.84
C GLU A 46 36.31 1.82 18.77
N GLN A 47 36.18 1.38 20.02
CA GLN A 47 37.28 1.39 20.97
C GLN A 47 38.44 0.49 20.51
N LEU A 48 38.14 -0.72 20.04
CA LEU A 48 39.18 -1.64 19.52
C LEU A 48 39.84 -1.07 18.25
N LYS A 49 39.08 -0.47 17.33
CA LYS A 49 39.63 0.20 16.14
C LYS A 49 40.53 1.38 16.49
N SER A 50 40.15 2.17 17.51
CA SER A 50 40.99 3.26 18.05
C SER A 50 42.29 2.72 18.65
N LYS A 51 42.22 1.72 19.53
CA LYS A 51 43.39 1.05 20.13
C LYS A 51 44.31 0.48 19.06
N ARG A 52 43.76 -0.23 18.05
CA ARG A 52 44.55 -0.75 16.92
C ARG A 52 45.32 0.34 16.18
N ASN A 53 44.72 1.50 15.94
CA ASN A 53 45.36 2.61 15.26
C ASN A 53 46.49 3.21 16.09
N GLU A 54 46.28 3.38 17.40
CA GLU A 54 47.30 3.89 18.34
C GLU A 54 48.51 2.96 18.42
N VAL A 55 48.29 1.64 18.66
CA VAL A 55 49.37 0.67 18.75
C VAL A 55 50.07 0.47 17.41
N SER A 56 49.35 0.57 16.27
CA SER A 56 49.98 0.56 14.95
C SER A 56 50.97 1.71 14.75
N GLN A 57 50.67 2.90 15.31
CA GLN A 57 51.61 4.03 15.28
C GLN A 57 52.84 3.74 16.18
N GLN A 58 52.61 3.17 17.37
CA GLN A 58 53.73 2.79 18.28
C GLN A 58 54.65 1.74 17.64
N VAL A 59 54.09 0.71 17.01
CA VAL A 59 54.85 -0.30 16.25
C VAL A 59 55.68 0.35 15.15
N ALA A 60 55.13 1.33 14.41
CA ALA A 60 55.83 2.03 13.34
C ALA A 60 57.02 2.83 13.88
N VAL A 61 56.90 3.47 15.08
CA VAL A 61 57.97 4.20 15.74
C VAL A 61 59.08 3.22 16.21
N LEU A 62 58.69 2.13 16.91
CA LEU A 62 59.67 1.13 17.38
C LEU A 62 60.47 0.48 16.26
N LYS A 63 59.81 0.17 15.15
CA LYS A 63 60.48 -0.36 13.96
C LYS A 63 61.48 0.66 13.35
N ARG A 64 61.14 1.94 13.32
CA ARG A 64 62.07 3.01 12.86
C ARG A 64 63.28 3.13 13.78
N GLU A 65 63.09 2.95 15.10
CA GLU A 65 64.17 2.97 16.12
C GLU A 65 64.89 1.63 16.21
N LYS A 66 64.57 0.63 15.40
CA LYS A 66 65.12 -0.75 15.42
C LYS A 66 64.95 -1.45 16.78
N LYS A 67 63.90 -1.08 17.51
CA LYS A 67 63.50 -1.73 18.78
C LYS A 67 62.54 -2.87 18.52
N ASP A 68 62.47 -3.82 19.47
CA ASP A 68 61.56 -4.93 19.43
C ASP A 68 60.07 -4.45 19.54
N ALA A 69 59.23 -4.94 18.65
CA ALA A 69 57.79 -4.63 18.61
C ALA A 69 56.94 -5.90 18.57
N GLU A 70 57.53 -7.10 18.79
CA GLU A 70 56.85 -8.36 18.54
C GLU A 70 55.62 -8.57 19.45
N ALA A 71 55.71 -8.21 20.73
CA ALA A 71 54.59 -8.29 21.66
C ALA A 71 53.40 -7.42 21.23
N LEU A 72 53.65 -6.21 20.72
CA LEU A 72 52.62 -5.30 20.22
C LEU A 72 52.02 -5.82 18.92
N ILE A 73 52.79 -6.50 18.07
CA ILE A 73 52.30 -7.10 16.83
C ILE A 73 51.36 -8.27 17.15
N VAL A 74 51.70 -9.11 18.14
CA VAL A 74 50.83 -10.20 18.60
C VAL A 74 49.52 -9.63 19.18
N GLU A 75 49.61 -8.64 20.07
CA GLU A 75 48.42 -7.96 20.61
C GLU A 75 47.52 -7.38 19.48
N MET A 76 48.12 -6.77 18.47
CA MET A 76 47.37 -6.24 17.32
C MET A 76 46.66 -7.30 16.49
N ARG A 77 47.26 -8.50 16.40
CA ARG A 77 46.58 -9.62 15.71
C ARG A 77 45.35 -10.08 16.48
N GLU A 78 45.45 -10.23 17.81
CA GLU A 78 44.32 -10.59 18.68
C GLU A 78 43.21 -9.53 18.62
N VAL A 79 43.57 -8.24 18.69
CA VAL A 79 42.61 -7.12 18.52
C VAL A 79 41.95 -7.15 17.14
N GLY A 80 42.71 -7.47 16.10
CA GLY A 80 42.17 -7.58 14.74
C GLY A 80 41.17 -8.72 14.61
N GLU A 81 41.42 -9.89 15.21
CA GLU A 81 40.47 -11.01 15.23
C GLU A 81 39.20 -10.67 16.01
N LYS A 82 39.32 -10.00 17.15
CA LYS A 82 38.17 -9.56 17.94
C LYS A 82 37.30 -8.52 17.23
N ILE A 83 37.92 -7.59 16.51
CA ILE A 83 37.19 -6.63 15.65
C ILE A 83 36.36 -7.38 14.61
N LYS A 84 36.95 -8.40 13.97
CA LYS A 84 36.27 -9.21 12.95
C LYS A 84 35.10 -10.00 13.53
N GLU A 85 35.25 -10.56 14.71
CA GLU A 85 34.19 -11.23 15.47
C GLU A 85 33.04 -10.28 15.75
N TYR A 86 33.33 -9.10 16.31
CA TYR A 86 32.33 -8.09 16.63
C TYR A 86 31.64 -7.49 15.38
N ASP A 87 32.38 -7.26 14.28
CA ASP A 87 31.80 -6.81 13.00
C ASP A 87 30.83 -7.87 12.43
N ASN A 88 31.12 -9.18 12.61
CA ASN A 88 30.19 -10.25 12.19
C ASN A 88 28.94 -10.30 13.08
N GLU A 89 29.13 -10.29 14.40
CA GLU A 89 28.01 -10.26 15.36
C GLU A 89 27.11 -9.04 15.15
N LEU A 90 27.72 -7.87 14.92
CA LEU A 90 27.00 -6.64 14.64
C LEU A 90 26.11 -6.80 13.39
N ARG A 91 26.63 -7.39 12.32
CA ARG A 91 25.87 -7.65 11.11
C ARG A 91 24.66 -8.57 11.39
N ASP A 92 24.87 -9.66 12.11
CA ASP A 92 23.81 -10.61 12.45
C ASP A 92 22.72 -9.96 13.33
N VAL A 93 23.12 -9.12 14.28
CA VAL A 93 22.20 -8.34 15.12
C VAL A 93 21.43 -7.31 14.30
N GLU A 94 22.08 -6.62 13.35
CA GLU A 94 21.44 -5.64 12.47
C GLU A 94 20.46 -6.30 11.50
N GLU A 95 20.76 -7.46 10.95
CA GLU A 95 19.85 -8.25 10.11
C GLU A 95 18.59 -8.69 10.89
N ARG A 96 18.76 -9.17 12.13
CA ARG A 96 17.63 -9.53 13.00
C ARG A 96 16.78 -8.32 13.37
N LEU A 97 17.39 -7.19 13.73
CA LEU A 97 16.67 -5.95 14.00
C LEU A 97 15.90 -5.47 12.77
N GLN A 98 16.51 -5.55 11.57
CA GLN A 98 15.85 -5.20 10.32
C GLN A 98 14.63 -6.07 10.08
N THR A 99 14.73 -7.38 10.31
CA THR A 99 13.61 -8.33 10.16
C THR A 99 12.47 -7.96 11.10
N ILE A 100 12.75 -7.72 12.37
CA ILE A 100 11.75 -7.27 13.37
C ILE A 100 11.10 -5.96 12.91
N MET A 101 11.89 -4.96 12.55
CA MET A 101 11.38 -3.64 12.13
C MET A 101 10.53 -3.70 10.86
N LEU A 102 10.82 -4.64 9.94
CA LEU A 102 9.99 -4.89 8.77
C LEU A 102 8.68 -5.62 9.10
N GLY A 103 8.65 -6.40 10.18
CA GLY A 103 7.46 -7.12 10.67
C GLY A 103 6.51 -6.28 11.53
N ILE A 104 6.98 -5.14 12.09
CA ILE A 104 6.14 -4.27 12.91
C ILE A 104 5.26 -3.38 12.04
N PRO A 105 3.92 -3.34 12.24
CA PRO A 105 3.04 -2.46 11.50
C PRO A 105 3.21 -0.99 11.87
N ASN A 106 2.59 -0.10 11.09
CA ASN A 106 2.55 1.32 11.40
C ASN A 106 1.68 1.59 12.65
N LEU A 107 1.94 2.68 13.34
CA LEU A 107 1.17 3.09 14.50
C LEU A 107 -0.10 3.83 14.05
N PRO A 108 -1.25 3.59 14.70
CA PRO A 108 -2.46 4.34 14.42
C PRO A 108 -2.29 5.80 14.87
N HIS A 109 -2.80 6.72 14.06
CA HIS A 109 -2.93 8.13 14.45
C HIS A 109 -3.94 8.28 15.60
N GLU A 110 -3.76 9.26 16.45
CA GLU A 110 -4.62 9.50 17.64
C GLU A 110 -6.12 9.66 17.33
N SER A 111 -6.46 10.06 16.10
CA SER A 111 -7.86 10.22 15.65
C SER A 111 -8.50 8.91 15.14
N VAL A 112 -7.77 7.80 15.15
CA VAL A 112 -8.28 6.50 14.74
C VAL A 112 -9.08 5.90 15.89
N PRO A 113 -10.34 5.48 15.69
CA PRO A 113 -11.13 4.85 16.73
C PRO A 113 -10.50 3.54 17.17
N VAL A 114 -10.48 3.29 18.47
CA VAL A 114 -10.04 2.00 19.02
C VAL A 114 -11.16 0.98 18.83
N GLY A 115 -10.83 -0.18 18.28
CA GLY A 115 -11.76 -1.28 18.00
C GLY A 115 -11.01 -2.51 17.52
N ASP A 116 -11.65 -3.67 17.55
CA ASP A 116 -11.02 -4.96 17.27
C ASP A 116 -11.33 -5.49 15.86
N THR A 117 -12.52 -5.16 15.32
CA THR A 117 -13.03 -5.75 14.06
C THR A 117 -13.68 -4.71 13.16
N GLU A 118 -14.06 -5.11 11.94
CA GLU A 118 -14.79 -4.27 10.98
C GLU A 118 -16.12 -3.71 11.54
N GLU A 119 -16.71 -4.33 12.56
CA GLU A 119 -17.93 -3.85 13.22
C GLU A 119 -17.71 -2.57 14.03
N ASP A 120 -16.48 -2.31 14.44
CA ASP A 120 -16.07 -1.12 15.19
C ASP A 120 -15.69 0.08 14.29
N ASN A 121 -15.76 -0.09 12.97
CA ASN A 121 -15.52 0.97 12.02
C ASN A 121 -16.62 2.03 12.09
N VAL A 122 -16.26 3.30 12.02
CA VAL A 122 -17.17 4.42 12.23
C VAL A 122 -17.62 5.04 10.90
N GLU A 123 -18.93 5.03 10.62
CA GLU A 123 -19.50 5.78 9.50
C GLU A 123 -19.37 7.29 9.75
N ILE A 124 -18.58 7.98 8.91
CA ILE A 124 -18.32 9.41 9.06
C ILE A 124 -19.17 10.27 8.12
N ARG A 125 -19.61 9.75 6.99
CA ARG A 125 -20.49 10.41 6.03
C ARG A 125 -21.12 9.45 5.05
N LYS A 126 -22.22 9.88 4.46
CA LYS A 126 -23.01 9.14 3.48
C LYS A 126 -23.50 10.08 2.40
N TRP A 127 -23.66 9.59 1.17
CA TRP A 127 -24.18 10.36 0.04
C TRP A 127 -25.06 9.50 -0.87
N GLY A 128 -26.06 10.17 -1.47
CA GLY A 128 -26.98 9.58 -2.42
C GLY A 128 -28.14 8.81 -1.78
N GLU A 129 -29.19 8.60 -2.54
CA GLU A 129 -30.36 7.85 -2.11
C GLU A 129 -30.35 6.45 -2.72
N ILE A 130 -30.60 5.44 -1.89
CA ILE A 130 -30.72 4.05 -2.34
C ILE A 130 -31.99 3.94 -3.17
N ARG A 131 -31.83 3.53 -4.44
CA ARG A 131 -32.96 3.31 -5.35
C ARG A 131 -33.88 2.21 -4.82
N LYS A 132 -35.19 2.49 -4.81
CA LYS A 132 -36.23 1.49 -4.57
C LYS A 132 -36.66 0.91 -5.91
N PHE A 133 -36.59 -0.39 -6.02
CA PHE A 133 -37.06 -1.11 -7.21
C PHE A 133 -38.52 -1.53 -7.02
N ASP A 134 -39.28 -1.48 -8.08
CA ASP A 134 -40.65 -2.05 -8.20
C ASP A 134 -40.66 -3.50 -8.73
N PHE A 135 -39.44 -4.05 -8.89
CA PHE A 135 -39.16 -5.43 -9.28
C PHE A 135 -38.02 -5.98 -8.44
N GLU A 136 -37.79 -7.29 -8.45
CA GLU A 136 -36.67 -7.92 -7.76
C GLU A 136 -35.37 -7.68 -8.54
N PRO A 137 -34.40 -6.92 -8.00
CA PRO A 137 -33.16 -6.63 -8.70
C PRO A 137 -32.28 -7.88 -8.79
N LYS A 138 -31.77 -8.18 -9.98
CA LYS A 138 -30.82 -9.27 -10.21
C LYS A 138 -29.42 -8.87 -9.75
N PRO A 139 -28.60 -9.82 -9.30
CA PRO A 139 -27.19 -9.56 -9.06
C PRO A 139 -26.43 -9.30 -10.37
N HIS A 140 -25.35 -8.51 -10.27
CA HIS A 140 -24.60 -8.05 -11.46
C HIS A 140 -24.10 -9.16 -12.38
N TRP A 141 -23.77 -10.34 -11.86
CA TRP A 141 -23.35 -11.49 -12.69
C TRP A 141 -24.46 -12.05 -13.55
N ASP A 142 -25.70 -12.04 -13.08
CA ASP A 142 -26.86 -12.46 -13.88
C ASP A 142 -27.21 -11.39 -14.92
N VAL A 143 -27.30 -10.11 -14.51
CA VAL A 143 -27.52 -8.99 -15.45
C VAL A 143 -26.47 -8.99 -16.56
N ALA A 144 -25.19 -9.16 -16.20
CA ALA A 144 -24.10 -9.14 -17.17
C ALA A 144 -24.10 -10.35 -18.09
N THR A 145 -24.52 -11.53 -17.63
CA THR A 145 -24.64 -12.73 -18.45
C THR A 145 -25.82 -12.62 -19.40
N ASP A 146 -26.98 -12.14 -18.95
CA ASP A 146 -28.17 -11.94 -19.74
C ASP A 146 -27.93 -10.92 -20.90
N LEU A 147 -27.08 -9.92 -20.65
CA LEU A 147 -26.70 -8.89 -21.63
C LEU A 147 -25.44 -9.23 -22.45
N ASP A 148 -24.87 -10.42 -22.30
CA ASP A 148 -23.62 -10.88 -22.93
C ASP A 148 -22.42 -9.93 -22.70
N LEU A 149 -22.33 -9.30 -21.50
CA LEU A 149 -21.28 -8.36 -21.15
C LEU A 149 -20.07 -9.03 -20.52
N LEU A 150 -20.29 -10.12 -19.76
CA LEU A 150 -19.27 -10.86 -19.01
C LEU A 150 -19.36 -12.36 -19.29
N ASP A 151 -18.21 -13.03 -19.30
CA ASP A 151 -18.14 -14.48 -19.52
C ASP A 151 -17.22 -15.11 -18.46
N PHE A 152 -17.81 -15.62 -17.41
CA PHE A 152 -17.09 -16.29 -16.31
C PHE A 152 -16.73 -17.74 -16.66
N GLU A 153 -17.58 -18.43 -17.44
CA GLU A 153 -17.38 -19.84 -17.78
C GLU A 153 -16.14 -20.02 -18.67
N ARG A 154 -16.04 -19.19 -19.73
CA ARG A 154 -14.86 -19.24 -20.61
C ARG A 154 -13.60 -18.74 -19.92
N ALA A 155 -13.70 -17.78 -19.00
CA ALA A 155 -12.56 -17.35 -18.19
C ALA A 155 -12.06 -18.48 -17.28
N ALA A 156 -12.98 -19.23 -16.64
CA ALA A 156 -12.62 -20.38 -15.83
C ALA A 156 -11.90 -21.49 -16.65
N LYS A 157 -12.31 -21.68 -17.91
CA LYS A 157 -11.63 -22.60 -18.84
C LYS A 157 -10.20 -22.18 -19.18
N VAL A 158 -9.97 -20.85 -19.28
CA VAL A 158 -8.65 -20.30 -19.69
C VAL A 158 -7.67 -20.23 -18.52
N THR A 159 -8.15 -19.80 -17.34
CA THR A 159 -7.25 -19.48 -16.22
C THR A 159 -7.71 -20.12 -14.90
N GLY A 160 -9.01 -20.33 -14.70
CA GLY A 160 -9.56 -20.82 -13.44
C GLY A 160 -10.68 -19.91 -12.91
N SER A 161 -11.13 -20.17 -11.69
CA SER A 161 -12.15 -19.35 -11.01
C SER A 161 -11.63 -17.94 -10.70
N ARG A 162 -12.55 -17.01 -10.43
CA ARG A 162 -12.25 -15.61 -10.08
C ARG A 162 -11.53 -14.80 -11.19
N PHE A 163 -11.67 -15.26 -12.44
CA PHE A 163 -11.32 -14.50 -13.64
C PHE A 163 -12.58 -14.25 -14.47
N VAL A 164 -12.53 -13.24 -15.33
CA VAL A 164 -13.67 -12.86 -16.17
C VAL A 164 -13.20 -12.36 -17.53
N PHE A 165 -13.94 -12.68 -18.61
CA PHE A 165 -13.84 -11.95 -19.87
C PHE A 165 -14.90 -10.87 -19.91
N TYR A 166 -14.49 -9.63 -20.16
CA TYR A 166 -15.38 -8.55 -20.55
C TYR A 166 -15.59 -8.62 -22.06
N LYS A 167 -16.86 -8.58 -22.50
CA LYS A 167 -17.23 -8.76 -23.89
C LYS A 167 -18.02 -7.56 -24.42
N GLY A 168 -17.90 -7.25 -25.71
CA GLY A 168 -18.73 -6.29 -26.39
C GLY A 168 -18.90 -4.96 -25.65
N LEU A 169 -20.13 -4.64 -25.24
CA LEU A 169 -20.44 -3.43 -24.48
C LEU A 169 -19.90 -3.48 -23.05
N GLY A 170 -19.69 -4.67 -22.46
CA GLY A 170 -19.05 -4.80 -21.15
C GLY A 170 -17.60 -4.34 -21.18
N ALA A 171 -16.81 -4.79 -22.16
CA ALA A 171 -15.43 -4.33 -22.35
C ALA A 171 -15.36 -2.82 -22.65
N LYS A 172 -16.38 -2.30 -23.35
CA LYS A 172 -16.47 -0.87 -23.64
C LYS A 172 -16.82 -0.07 -22.38
N LEU A 173 -17.71 -0.57 -21.53
CA LEU A 173 -18.09 0.07 -20.26
C LEU A 173 -16.88 0.14 -19.31
N GLU A 174 -16.11 -0.93 -19.20
CA GLU A 174 -14.91 -0.95 -18.39
C GLU A 174 -13.88 0.08 -18.87
N ARG A 175 -13.62 0.12 -20.18
CA ARG A 175 -12.74 1.12 -20.79
C ARG A 175 -13.27 2.55 -20.63
N ALA A 176 -14.58 2.75 -20.71
CA ALA A 176 -15.21 4.05 -20.49
C ALA A 176 -14.98 4.53 -19.05
N LEU A 177 -15.09 3.61 -18.08
CA LEU A 177 -14.86 3.91 -16.66
C LEU A 177 -13.43 4.35 -16.37
N PHE A 178 -12.43 3.56 -16.80
CA PHE A 178 -11.05 3.97 -16.47
C PHE A 178 -10.62 5.24 -17.21
N ASN A 179 -11.09 5.48 -18.45
CA ASN A 179 -10.82 6.74 -19.14
C ASN A 179 -11.48 7.91 -18.41
N PHE A 180 -12.76 7.79 -18.04
CA PHE A 180 -13.47 8.81 -17.26
C PHE A 180 -12.77 9.12 -15.93
N MET A 181 -12.34 8.09 -15.19
CA MET A 181 -11.66 8.28 -13.91
C MET A 181 -10.30 8.97 -14.09
N LEU A 182 -9.52 8.57 -15.11
CA LEU A 182 -8.23 9.20 -15.39
C LEU A 182 -8.42 10.66 -15.82
N ASP A 183 -9.34 10.95 -16.75
CA ASP A 183 -9.62 12.32 -17.18
C ASP A 183 -10.04 13.19 -15.99
N LEU A 184 -10.96 12.71 -15.15
CA LEU A 184 -11.41 13.44 -13.96
C LEU A 184 -10.24 13.76 -13.01
N HIS A 185 -9.40 12.77 -12.72
CA HIS A 185 -8.31 12.98 -11.77
C HIS A 185 -7.18 13.85 -12.32
N THR A 186 -6.93 13.78 -13.61
CA THR A 186 -5.86 14.57 -14.24
C THR A 186 -6.29 16.00 -14.56
N GLU A 187 -7.52 16.18 -15.08
CA GLU A 187 -7.98 17.51 -15.53
C GLU A 187 -8.59 18.34 -14.38
N GLU A 188 -9.28 17.70 -13.41
CA GLU A 188 -9.97 18.43 -12.35
C GLU A 188 -9.26 18.36 -10.99
N HIS A 189 -8.61 17.23 -10.65
CA HIS A 189 -8.01 17.03 -9.33
C HIS A 189 -6.50 17.29 -9.28
N GLY A 190 -5.88 17.59 -10.43
CA GLY A 190 -4.48 18.00 -10.54
C GLY A 190 -3.48 16.87 -10.34
N TYR A 191 -3.87 15.62 -10.64
CA TYR A 191 -2.95 14.50 -10.69
C TYR A 191 -2.24 14.45 -12.05
N LYS A 192 -1.02 13.94 -12.05
CA LYS A 192 -0.30 13.59 -13.29
C LYS A 192 -0.50 12.13 -13.59
N GLU A 193 -0.98 11.83 -14.82
CA GLU A 193 -1.12 10.45 -15.26
C GLU A 193 0.25 9.81 -15.47
N ILE A 194 0.38 8.56 -15.03
CA ILE A 194 1.53 7.70 -15.32
C ILE A 194 1.09 6.29 -15.64
N ILE A 195 1.82 5.60 -16.51
CA ILE A 195 1.62 4.19 -16.83
C ILE A 195 2.80 3.41 -16.26
N PRO A 196 2.61 2.70 -15.14
CA PRO A 196 3.68 1.96 -14.48
C PRO A 196 3.90 0.58 -15.09
N PRO A 197 5.06 -0.06 -14.85
CA PRO A 197 5.23 -1.49 -15.11
C PRO A 197 4.34 -2.33 -14.19
N PHE A 198 3.83 -3.47 -14.68
CA PHE A 198 2.99 -4.39 -13.91
C PHE A 198 3.80 -5.53 -13.25
N LEU A 199 5.08 -5.59 -13.53
CA LEU A 199 6.06 -6.45 -12.86
C LEU A 199 7.00 -5.59 -12.03
N VAL A 200 7.24 -5.99 -10.79
CA VAL A 200 8.13 -5.30 -9.87
C VAL A 200 9.09 -6.26 -9.18
N ASN A 201 10.22 -5.76 -8.74
CA ASN A 201 11.17 -6.53 -7.95
C ASN A 201 10.77 -6.59 -6.47
N ARG A 202 11.38 -7.50 -5.72
CA ARG A 202 11.18 -7.70 -4.28
C ARG A 202 11.36 -6.41 -3.46
N ALA A 203 12.35 -5.60 -3.80
CA ALA A 203 12.62 -4.34 -3.10
C ALA A 203 11.45 -3.34 -3.21
N SER A 204 10.72 -3.34 -4.33
CA SER A 204 9.55 -2.49 -4.51
C SER A 204 8.39 -2.91 -3.62
N LEU A 205 8.10 -4.21 -3.51
CA LEU A 205 7.07 -4.71 -2.58
C LEU A 205 7.45 -4.50 -1.11
N THR A 206 8.75 -4.61 -0.78
CA THR A 206 9.25 -4.28 0.55
C THR A 206 9.09 -2.79 0.85
N GLY A 207 9.36 -1.93 -0.13
CA GLY A 207 9.25 -0.47 0.00
C GLY A 207 7.85 0.02 0.36
N THR A 208 6.82 -0.61 -0.18
CA THR A 208 5.40 -0.29 0.11
C THR A 208 4.79 -1.14 1.22
N GLY A 209 5.52 -2.16 1.73
CA GLY A 209 5.13 -2.92 2.92
C GLY A 209 4.32 -4.19 2.66
N GLN A 210 4.19 -4.64 1.41
CA GLN A 210 3.61 -5.95 1.11
C GLN A 210 4.52 -7.09 1.56
N LEU A 211 5.83 -6.93 1.39
CA LEU A 211 6.81 -7.89 1.91
C LEU A 211 7.44 -7.40 3.22
N PRO A 212 7.82 -8.34 4.11
CA PRO A 212 7.73 -9.80 3.96
C PRO A 212 6.35 -10.40 4.28
N LYS A 213 5.45 -9.68 4.96
CA LYS A 213 4.24 -10.22 5.62
C LYS A 213 3.24 -10.89 4.66
N PHE A 214 3.08 -10.39 3.42
CA PHE A 214 2.04 -10.80 2.48
C PHE A 214 2.60 -11.49 1.23
N GLU A 215 3.71 -12.22 1.34
CA GLU A 215 4.31 -12.91 0.20
C GLU A 215 3.38 -13.97 -0.41
N GLU A 216 2.57 -14.66 0.40
CA GLU A 216 1.61 -15.67 -0.05
C GLU A 216 0.45 -15.08 -0.89
N ASP A 217 0.14 -13.78 -0.71
CA ASP A 217 -0.88 -13.10 -1.48
C ASP A 217 -0.39 -12.59 -2.85
N ALA A 218 0.91 -12.65 -3.11
CA ALA A 218 1.51 -12.16 -4.34
C ALA A 218 1.75 -13.29 -5.36
N PHE A 219 1.58 -12.99 -6.65
CA PHE A 219 2.02 -13.88 -7.72
C PHE A 219 3.50 -13.66 -8.01
N LEU A 220 4.32 -14.65 -7.65
CA LEU A 220 5.77 -14.65 -7.85
C LEU A 220 6.14 -15.31 -9.18
N ILE A 221 7.03 -14.67 -9.95
CA ILE A 221 7.75 -15.22 -11.08
C ILE A 221 9.13 -15.67 -10.57
N GLU A 222 9.23 -16.92 -10.16
CA GLU A 222 10.36 -17.47 -9.41
C GLU A 222 11.72 -17.25 -10.07
N LYS A 223 11.82 -17.46 -11.41
CA LYS A 223 13.08 -17.41 -12.13
C LYS A 223 13.77 -16.05 -12.09
N GLU A 224 12.99 -14.98 -12.17
CA GLU A 224 13.47 -13.60 -12.21
C GLU A 224 13.36 -12.90 -10.86
N ASP A 225 12.74 -13.52 -9.84
CA ASP A 225 12.34 -12.92 -8.56
C ASP A 225 11.53 -11.63 -8.75
N TYR A 226 10.59 -11.67 -9.71
CA TYR A 226 9.64 -10.60 -9.98
C TYR A 226 8.24 -10.97 -9.51
N PHE A 227 7.45 -9.97 -9.21
CA PHE A 227 6.08 -10.12 -8.76
C PHE A 227 5.12 -9.38 -9.69
N LEU A 228 3.96 -9.96 -9.97
CA LEU A 228 2.83 -9.24 -10.51
C LEU A 228 2.29 -8.27 -9.44
N ILE A 229 2.05 -7.03 -9.80
CA ILE A 229 1.63 -6.01 -8.83
C ILE A 229 0.24 -6.30 -8.26
N PRO A 230 0.04 -6.20 -6.94
CA PRO A 230 -1.29 -6.28 -6.31
C PRO A 230 -2.06 -4.95 -6.41
N THR A 231 -1.37 -3.86 -6.71
CA THR A 231 -1.86 -2.48 -6.89
C THR A 231 -0.77 -1.65 -7.55
N SER A 232 -1.15 -0.65 -8.33
CA SER A 232 -0.17 0.32 -8.87
C SER A 232 0.44 1.24 -7.82
N GLU A 233 -0.07 1.26 -6.60
CA GLU A 233 0.64 1.86 -5.45
C GLU A 233 2.11 1.44 -5.41
N VAL A 234 2.40 0.15 -5.63
CA VAL A 234 3.76 -0.40 -5.54
C VAL A 234 4.72 0.28 -6.52
N PRO A 235 4.52 0.19 -7.84
CA PRO A 235 5.45 0.83 -8.76
C PRO A 235 5.42 2.36 -8.67
N VAL A 236 4.26 2.97 -8.41
CA VAL A 236 4.14 4.44 -8.36
C VAL A 236 4.85 5.02 -7.15
N THR A 237 4.72 4.40 -5.97
CA THR A 237 5.45 4.85 -4.78
C THR A 237 6.95 4.65 -4.96
N ASN A 238 7.37 3.52 -5.54
CA ASN A 238 8.77 3.23 -5.78
C ASN A 238 9.40 4.02 -6.94
N LEU A 239 8.63 4.80 -7.70
CA LEU A 239 9.16 5.73 -8.71
C LEU A 239 10.21 6.66 -8.09
N HIS A 240 9.99 7.07 -6.84
CA HIS A 240 10.89 7.95 -6.10
C HIS A 240 11.78 7.24 -5.06
N ARG A 241 11.88 5.89 -5.15
CA ARG A 241 12.76 5.15 -4.23
C ARG A 241 14.20 5.64 -4.31
N ASP A 242 14.83 5.82 -3.14
CA ASP A 242 16.20 6.34 -2.97
C ASP A 242 16.42 7.78 -3.46
N GLU A 243 15.35 8.55 -3.65
CA GLU A 243 15.44 9.94 -4.09
C GLU A 243 15.29 10.94 -2.93
N ILE A 244 15.83 12.13 -3.15
CA ILE A 244 15.61 13.31 -2.31
C ILE A 244 14.90 14.35 -3.18
N LEU A 245 13.61 14.51 -2.93
CA LEU A 245 12.72 15.41 -3.65
C LEU A 245 12.96 16.88 -3.24
N ASP A 246 12.59 17.78 -4.13
CA ASP A 246 12.53 19.21 -3.83
C ASP A 246 11.22 19.52 -3.08
N GLY A 247 11.33 20.12 -1.90
CA GLY A 247 10.18 20.48 -1.07
C GLY A 247 9.22 21.47 -1.72
N ASP A 248 9.67 22.27 -2.69
CA ASP A 248 8.82 23.21 -3.43
C ASP A 248 7.92 22.50 -4.46
N GLN A 249 8.23 21.25 -4.81
CA GLN A 249 7.42 20.42 -5.73
C GLN A 249 6.30 19.65 -5.00
N LEU A 250 6.31 19.59 -3.67
CA LEU A 250 5.29 18.90 -2.89
C LEU A 250 4.02 19.77 -2.71
N PRO A 251 2.82 19.19 -2.83
CA PRO A 251 2.53 17.77 -3.03
C PRO A 251 2.74 17.29 -4.48
N ILE A 252 3.35 16.10 -4.64
CA ILE A 252 3.38 15.39 -5.92
C ILE A 252 2.22 14.40 -5.94
N LYS A 253 1.43 14.41 -7.04
CA LYS A 253 0.21 13.61 -7.17
C LYS A 253 0.24 12.83 -8.48
N TYR A 254 0.06 11.49 -8.40
CA TYR A 254 0.01 10.62 -9.56
C TYR A 254 -1.30 9.83 -9.62
N ALA A 255 -1.87 9.70 -10.82
CA ALA A 255 -2.96 8.79 -11.13
C ALA A 255 -2.45 7.72 -12.11
N ALA A 256 -2.74 6.45 -11.82
CA ALA A 256 -2.28 5.34 -12.63
C ALA A 256 -3.37 4.29 -12.82
N PHE A 257 -3.59 3.89 -14.08
CA PHE A 257 -4.38 2.69 -14.39
C PHE A 257 -3.47 1.46 -14.39
N SER A 258 -3.94 0.35 -13.80
CA SER A 258 -3.26 -0.93 -13.90
C SER A 258 -4.19 -2.13 -13.78
N ALA A 259 -3.79 -3.24 -14.40
CA ALA A 259 -4.22 -4.56 -13.98
C ALA A 259 -3.48 -4.93 -12.68
N ASN A 260 -4.21 -5.48 -11.72
CA ASN A 260 -3.70 -5.85 -10.41
C ASN A 260 -3.99 -7.32 -10.16
N PHE A 261 -3.09 -7.98 -9.43
CA PHE A 261 -3.10 -9.43 -9.25
C PHE A 261 -2.98 -9.80 -7.78
N ARG A 262 -3.93 -10.61 -7.28
CA ARG A 262 -3.95 -11.08 -5.88
C ARG A 262 -4.30 -12.56 -5.84
N SER A 263 -3.52 -13.36 -5.13
CA SER A 263 -3.79 -14.80 -4.97
C SER A 263 -5.00 -15.07 -4.07
N GLU A 264 -5.43 -14.07 -3.26
CA GLU A 264 -6.57 -14.17 -2.37
C GLU A 264 -6.48 -15.38 -1.41
N ALA A 265 -5.28 -15.67 -0.90
CA ALA A 265 -4.96 -16.87 -0.13
C ALA A 265 -5.88 -17.07 1.11
N GLY A 266 -6.27 -15.97 1.78
CA GLY A 266 -7.13 -16.00 2.98
C GLY A 266 -8.65 -15.93 2.72
N SER A 267 -9.11 -15.94 1.44
CA SER A 267 -10.51 -15.61 1.09
C SER A 267 -11.35 -16.80 0.63
N ALA A 268 -10.99 -18.02 1.00
CA ALA A 268 -11.74 -19.22 0.60
C ALA A 268 -13.24 -19.14 0.97
N GLY A 269 -14.12 -19.36 -0.03
CA GLY A 269 -15.57 -19.37 0.14
C GLY A 269 -16.26 -18.00 0.20
N ARG A 270 -15.54 -16.87 0.22
CA ARG A 270 -16.12 -15.52 0.21
C ARG A 270 -16.22 -14.97 -1.21
N ASP A 271 -17.36 -14.32 -1.55
CA ASP A 271 -17.61 -13.63 -2.83
C ASP A 271 -17.13 -14.44 -4.05
N THR A 272 -17.59 -15.70 -4.16
CA THR A 272 -17.14 -16.66 -5.20
C THR A 272 -17.70 -16.39 -6.57
N ARG A 273 -18.69 -15.50 -6.69
CA ARG A 273 -19.35 -15.10 -7.96
C ARG A 273 -19.20 -13.61 -8.23
N GLY A 274 -19.23 -13.25 -9.50
CA GLY A 274 -19.23 -11.85 -9.93
C GLY A 274 -17.87 -11.16 -9.87
N LEU A 275 -17.91 -9.84 -9.72
CA LEU A 275 -16.75 -8.94 -9.85
C LEU A 275 -16.19 -8.43 -8.52
N ILE A 276 -16.77 -8.83 -7.39
CA ILE A 276 -16.37 -8.26 -6.08
C ILE A 276 -14.96 -8.71 -5.66
N ARG A 277 -14.63 -10.00 -5.93
CA ARG A 277 -13.34 -10.59 -5.54
C ARG A 277 -12.75 -11.41 -6.68
N GLN A 278 -11.68 -10.88 -7.27
CA GLN A 278 -11.04 -11.42 -8.46
C GLN A 278 -9.53 -11.58 -8.23
N HIS A 279 -8.91 -12.58 -8.88
CA HIS A 279 -7.45 -12.74 -8.93
C HIS A 279 -6.77 -11.71 -9.82
N GLN A 280 -7.49 -11.22 -10.83
CA GLN A 280 -7.07 -10.12 -11.70
C GLN A 280 -8.20 -9.10 -11.80
N PHE A 281 -7.91 -7.84 -11.51
CA PHE A 281 -8.86 -6.73 -11.61
C PHE A 281 -8.16 -5.43 -11.99
N ASN A 282 -8.90 -4.53 -12.62
CA ASN A 282 -8.40 -3.22 -13.02
C ASN A 282 -8.77 -2.15 -12.00
N LYS A 283 -7.86 -1.20 -11.80
CA LYS A 283 -8.04 -0.10 -10.86
C LYS A 283 -7.35 1.16 -11.37
N VAL A 284 -7.96 2.29 -11.15
CA VAL A 284 -7.27 3.59 -11.15
C VAL A 284 -6.81 3.86 -9.73
N GLU A 285 -5.53 4.10 -9.55
CA GLU A 285 -4.91 4.36 -8.25
C GLU A 285 -4.39 5.77 -8.19
N LEU A 286 -4.58 6.41 -7.05
CA LEU A 286 -4.08 7.74 -6.71
C LEU A 286 -2.98 7.61 -5.68
N VAL A 287 -1.83 8.24 -5.94
CA VAL A 287 -0.69 8.26 -5.00
C VAL A 287 -0.24 9.69 -4.80
N LYS A 288 0.01 10.06 -3.54
CA LYS A 288 0.53 11.39 -3.19
C LYS A 288 1.82 11.27 -2.37
N PHE A 289 2.75 12.20 -2.63
CA PHE A 289 3.92 12.46 -1.81
C PHE A 289 3.78 13.86 -1.25
N VAL A 290 3.78 14.00 0.07
CA VAL A 290 3.42 15.25 0.73
C VAL A 290 4.37 15.58 1.88
N LYS A 291 4.35 16.83 2.33
CA LYS A 291 5.02 17.22 3.57
C LYS A 291 4.27 16.63 4.77
N PRO A 292 4.97 16.27 5.86
CA PRO A 292 4.34 15.67 7.03
C PRO A 292 3.15 16.47 7.59
N GLU A 293 3.27 17.78 7.65
CA GLU A 293 2.27 18.70 8.18
C GLU A 293 0.96 18.72 7.36
N ASP A 294 1.04 18.44 6.05
CA ASP A 294 -0.11 18.53 5.13
C ASP A 294 -0.83 17.19 4.95
N SER A 295 -0.26 16.08 5.48
CA SER A 295 -0.64 14.73 5.07
C SER A 295 -2.08 14.33 5.43
N TYR A 296 -2.64 14.84 6.52
CA TYR A 296 -4.02 14.52 6.92
C TYR A 296 -5.05 15.35 6.14
N GLU A 297 -4.73 16.59 5.79
CA GLU A 297 -5.56 17.38 4.87
C GLU A 297 -5.54 16.76 3.46
N GLU A 298 -4.38 16.29 3.03
CA GLU A 298 -4.23 15.60 1.74
C GLU A 298 -4.92 14.22 1.71
N LEU A 299 -5.09 13.55 2.86
CA LEU A 299 -5.92 12.34 2.98
C LEU A 299 -7.40 12.66 2.76
N GLU A 300 -7.91 13.72 3.39
CA GLU A 300 -9.29 14.18 3.19
C GLU A 300 -9.53 14.59 1.72
N SER A 301 -8.59 15.31 1.12
CA SER A 301 -8.63 15.69 -0.29
C SER A 301 -8.66 14.46 -1.21
N LEU A 302 -7.81 13.46 -0.95
CA LEU A 302 -7.74 12.23 -1.73
C LEU A 302 -9.04 11.42 -1.62
N THR A 303 -9.60 11.31 -0.42
CA THR A 303 -10.87 10.63 -0.19
C THR A 303 -12.01 11.31 -0.94
N LYS A 304 -12.09 12.65 -0.91
CA LYS A 304 -13.07 13.43 -1.69
C LYS A 304 -12.90 13.24 -3.20
N ASN A 305 -11.68 13.05 -3.70
CA ASN A 305 -11.46 12.74 -5.12
C ASN A 305 -12.07 11.38 -5.51
N ALA A 306 -11.94 10.36 -4.65
CA ALA A 306 -12.58 9.06 -4.84
C ALA A 306 -14.12 9.16 -4.78
N GLU A 307 -14.65 9.88 -3.78
CA GLU A 307 -16.10 10.13 -3.61
C GLU A 307 -16.68 10.84 -4.83
N LYS A 308 -15.94 11.79 -5.43
CA LYS A 308 -16.40 12.55 -6.59
C LYS A 308 -16.72 11.66 -7.79
N VAL A 309 -15.97 10.58 -8.00
CA VAL A 309 -16.27 9.58 -9.03
C VAL A 309 -17.66 8.98 -8.82
N LEU A 310 -17.97 8.54 -7.60
CA LEU A 310 -19.28 7.95 -7.27
C LEU A 310 -20.42 8.96 -7.38
N GLN A 311 -20.18 10.21 -6.96
CA GLN A 311 -21.17 11.30 -7.10
C GLN A 311 -21.52 11.55 -8.56
N LEU A 312 -20.52 11.64 -9.44
CA LEU A 312 -20.75 11.84 -10.88
C LEU A 312 -21.40 10.63 -11.55
N LEU A 313 -21.13 9.43 -11.06
CA LEU A 313 -21.82 8.21 -11.49
C LEU A 313 -23.21 8.06 -10.89
N GLY A 314 -23.63 8.89 -9.94
CA GLY A 314 -24.92 8.81 -9.27
C GLY A 314 -25.11 7.55 -8.41
N LEU A 315 -24.01 7.00 -7.86
CA LEU A 315 -24.01 5.78 -7.06
C LEU A 315 -24.01 6.11 -5.56
N PRO A 316 -24.98 5.63 -4.76
CA PRO A 316 -25.02 5.85 -3.33
C PRO A 316 -23.83 5.18 -2.64
N TYR A 317 -23.21 5.89 -1.70
CA TYR A 317 -22.06 5.39 -0.96
C TYR A 317 -22.03 5.89 0.49
N ARG A 318 -21.19 5.27 1.30
CA ARG A 318 -20.80 5.75 2.63
C ARG A 318 -19.28 5.76 2.77
N VAL A 319 -18.77 6.52 3.73
CA VAL A 319 -17.35 6.54 4.09
C VAL A 319 -17.21 6.11 5.54
N LEU A 320 -16.34 5.12 5.76
CA LEU A 320 -16.00 4.62 7.09
C LEU A 320 -14.60 5.08 7.49
N SER A 321 -14.42 5.47 8.75
CA SER A 321 -13.11 5.55 9.38
C SER A 321 -12.79 4.18 9.99
N MET A 322 -11.70 3.58 9.57
CA MET A 322 -11.29 2.28 10.07
C MET A 322 -10.82 2.39 11.52
N CYS A 323 -11.16 1.38 12.33
CA CYS A 323 -10.67 1.24 13.70
C CYS A 323 -9.25 0.64 13.74
N THR A 324 -8.63 0.62 14.91
CA THR A 324 -7.26 0.13 15.09
C THR A 324 -7.06 -1.31 14.64
N GLY A 325 -8.02 -2.22 14.89
CA GLY A 325 -7.96 -3.63 14.53
C GLY A 325 -8.14 -3.91 13.02
N ASP A 326 -8.79 -2.97 12.29
CA ASP A 326 -9.04 -3.11 10.84
C ASP A 326 -8.26 -2.10 9.97
N LEU A 327 -7.23 -1.48 10.54
CA LEU A 327 -6.49 -0.40 9.88
C LEU A 327 -5.61 -0.85 8.71
N GLY A 328 -5.22 -2.12 8.66
CA GLY A 328 -4.22 -2.64 7.73
C GLY A 328 -2.78 -2.36 8.18
N PHE A 329 -1.82 -3.13 7.66
CA PHE A 329 -0.44 -3.18 8.19
C PHE A 329 0.32 -1.86 8.11
N THR A 330 0.19 -1.14 6.98
CA THR A 330 1.04 0.02 6.67
C THR A 330 0.42 1.37 7.03
N ALA A 331 -0.90 1.42 7.20
CA ALA A 331 -1.62 2.66 7.38
C ALA A 331 -1.53 3.20 8.83
N ALA A 332 -1.34 4.52 8.97
CA ALA A 332 -1.55 5.25 10.22
C ALA A 332 -3.02 5.69 10.35
N LYS A 333 -3.69 6.00 9.24
CA LYS A 333 -5.13 6.28 9.17
C LYS A 333 -5.66 5.84 7.81
N LYS A 334 -6.87 5.28 7.80
CA LYS A 334 -7.51 4.77 6.59
C LYS A 334 -9.00 5.09 6.59
N TYR A 335 -9.51 5.49 5.43
CA TYR A 335 -10.92 5.58 5.13
C TYR A 335 -11.29 4.56 4.06
N ASP A 336 -12.39 3.83 4.26
CA ASP A 336 -12.99 3.01 3.21
C ASP A 336 -14.23 3.72 2.66
N VAL A 337 -14.28 3.85 1.34
CA VAL A 337 -15.47 4.29 0.62
C VAL A 337 -16.19 3.05 0.14
N GLU A 338 -17.44 2.90 0.54
CA GLU A 338 -18.25 1.74 0.24
C GLU A 338 -19.47 2.13 -0.59
N VAL A 339 -19.67 1.47 -1.73
CA VAL A 339 -20.81 1.67 -2.64
C VAL A 339 -21.96 0.72 -2.33
N TRP A 340 -23.19 1.17 -2.49
CA TRP A 340 -24.36 0.34 -2.31
C TRP A 340 -24.50 -0.69 -3.43
N ILE A 341 -24.67 -1.95 -3.06
CA ILE A 341 -24.92 -3.07 -3.98
C ILE A 341 -26.29 -3.71 -3.65
N PRO A 342 -27.30 -3.49 -4.50
CA PRO A 342 -28.67 -3.94 -4.25
C PRO A 342 -28.84 -5.42 -3.94
N SER A 343 -28.18 -6.31 -4.69
CA SER A 343 -28.32 -7.76 -4.50
C SER A 343 -27.79 -8.27 -3.16
N TYR A 344 -26.81 -7.58 -2.59
CA TYR A 344 -26.30 -7.87 -1.24
C TYR A 344 -27.09 -7.14 -0.16
N ASN A 345 -27.92 -6.14 -0.54
CA ASN A 345 -28.61 -5.23 0.38
C ASN A 345 -27.64 -4.62 1.42
N MET A 346 -26.43 -4.25 0.97
CA MET A 346 -25.38 -3.68 1.81
C MET A 346 -24.39 -2.82 1.00
N TYR A 347 -23.62 -2.03 1.71
CA TYR A 347 -22.48 -1.33 1.15
C TYR A 347 -21.29 -2.27 1.01
N ARG A 348 -20.51 -2.12 -0.05
CA ARG A 348 -19.27 -2.87 -0.32
C ARG A 348 -18.14 -1.93 -0.64
N GLU A 349 -16.97 -2.17 -0.05
CA GLU A 349 -15.76 -1.39 -0.28
C GLU A 349 -15.45 -1.29 -1.78
N ILE A 350 -15.23 -0.08 -2.27
CA ILE A 350 -14.86 0.24 -3.64
C ILE A 350 -13.56 1.05 -3.73
N SER A 351 -13.21 1.76 -2.66
CA SER A 351 -11.95 2.47 -2.51
C SER A 351 -11.48 2.41 -1.06
N SER A 352 -10.19 2.29 -0.87
CA SER A 352 -9.51 2.43 0.41
C SER A 352 -8.50 3.56 0.29
N CYS A 353 -8.62 4.59 1.13
CA CYS A 353 -7.78 5.79 1.13
C CYS A 353 -6.95 5.82 2.40
N SER A 354 -5.63 5.77 2.27
CA SER A 354 -4.70 5.60 3.39
C SER A 354 -3.64 6.70 3.46
N ASN A 355 -3.32 7.09 4.69
CA ASN A 355 -2.12 7.86 5.01
C ASN A 355 -1.14 6.92 5.73
N PHE A 356 0.05 6.77 5.19
CA PHE A 356 1.10 5.92 5.75
C PHE A 356 2.10 6.70 6.58
N GLU A 357 1.93 8.02 6.67
CA GLU A 357 2.97 8.89 7.19
C GLU A 357 4.32 8.60 6.54
N ALA A 358 5.40 8.56 7.31
CA ALA A 358 6.73 8.24 6.81
C ALA A 358 7.05 6.74 6.73
N PHE A 359 6.07 5.85 6.97
CA PHE A 359 6.32 4.41 7.07
C PHE A 359 6.87 3.79 5.79
N GLN A 360 6.23 4.05 4.66
CA GLN A 360 6.69 3.61 3.34
C GLN A 360 7.92 4.39 2.89
N ALA A 361 7.95 5.69 3.14
CA ALA A 361 9.08 6.53 2.79
C ALA A 361 10.37 6.11 3.49
N ARG A 362 10.32 5.60 4.74
CA ARG A 362 11.49 5.01 5.40
C ARG A 362 11.91 3.69 4.76
N ARG A 363 10.97 2.84 4.33
CA ARG A 363 11.26 1.57 3.65
C ARG A 363 11.89 1.79 2.28
N ALA A 364 11.34 2.74 1.51
CA ALA A 364 11.78 3.05 0.16
C ALA A 364 12.82 4.19 0.11
N ASN A 365 13.25 4.73 1.26
CA ASN A 365 14.23 5.80 1.39
C ASN A 365 13.86 7.05 0.56
N ILE A 366 12.57 7.44 0.59
CA ILE A 366 12.07 8.61 -0.11
C ILE A 366 12.11 9.81 0.83
N ARG A 367 12.89 10.81 0.48
CA ARG A 367 13.14 11.98 1.31
C ARG A 367 12.88 13.26 0.53
N PHE A 368 12.80 14.38 1.22
CA PHE A 368 12.75 15.71 0.59
C PHE A 368 13.59 16.71 1.39
N ARG A 369 13.92 17.83 0.78
CA ARG A 369 14.53 18.96 1.45
C ARG A 369 13.58 20.16 1.41
N ARG A 370 13.41 20.83 2.55
CA ARG A 370 12.64 22.08 2.64
C ARG A 370 13.38 23.23 1.95
N GLU A 371 14.70 23.17 1.98
CA GLU A 371 15.61 24.14 1.37
C GLU A 371 16.76 23.39 0.68
N PRO A 372 17.38 23.95 -0.38
CA PRO A 372 18.42 23.25 -1.17
C PRO A 372 19.59 22.67 -0.37
N LYS A 373 19.96 23.29 0.77
CA LYS A 373 21.03 22.82 1.67
C LYS A 373 20.51 22.26 3.00
N GLY A 374 19.20 22.15 3.15
CA GLY A 374 18.54 21.64 4.36
C GLY A 374 18.82 20.15 4.60
N LYS A 375 18.63 19.71 5.83
CA LYS A 375 18.70 18.29 6.18
C LYS A 375 17.51 17.58 5.52
N PRO A 376 17.73 16.43 4.86
CA PRO A 376 16.64 15.65 4.28
C PRO A 376 15.73 15.09 5.37
N GLU A 377 14.42 15.13 5.12
CA GLU A 377 13.34 14.54 5.89
C GLU A 377 12.62 13.49 5.05
N HIS A 378 11.92 12.51 5.67
CA HIS A 378 11.07 11.61 4.93
C HIS A 378 9.76 12.31 4.54
N VAL A 379 9.30 12.09 3.30
CA VAL A 379 7.95 12.49 2.89
C VAL A 379 6.91 11.63 3.61
N HIS A 380 5.68 12.08 3.67
CA HIS A 380 4.53 11.23 3.91
C HIS A 380 3.97 10.74 2.58
N THR A 381 3.58 9.46 2.52
CA THR A 381 2.95 8.87 1.34
C THR A 381 1.48 8.55 1.63
N LEU A 382 0.66 8.75 0.61
CA LEU A 382 -0.76 8.44 0.67
C LEU A 382 -1.16 7.70 -0.61
N ASN A 383 -2.14 6.81 -0.49
CA ASN A 383 -2.79 6.23 -1.66
C ASN A 383 -4.30 6.16 -1.50
N GLY A 384 -4.98 5.93 -2.61
CA GLY A 384 -6.39 5.58 -2.63
C GLY A 384 -6.85 5.17 -4.02
N SER A 385 -7.84 4.30 -4.07
CA SER A 385 -8.42 3.90 -5.35
C SER A 385 -9.32 4.99 -5.88
N GLY A 386 -9.13 5.32 -7.12
CA GLY A 386 -9.96 6.30 -7.79
C GLY A 386 -10.81 5.81 -8.99
N LEU A 387 -11.37 4.59 -9.06
CA LEU A 387 -11.77 3.52 -8.13
C LEU A 387 -11.33 2.14 -8.63
N ALA A 388 -11.81 1.06 -7.93
CA ALA A 388 -11.78 -0.32 -8.41
C ALA A 388 -12.83 -0.51 -9.53
N ILE A 389 -12.39 -0.76 -10.78
CA ILE A 389 -13.25 -0.68 -11.96
C ILE A 389 -14.28 -1.81 -11.98
N GLY A 390 -13.88 -3.04 -11.70
CA GLY A 390 -14.81 -4.17 -11.67
C GLY A 390 -15.95 -4.01 -10.66
N ARG A 391 -15.65 -3.50 -9.45
CA ARG A 391 -16.68 -3.19 -8.44
C ARG A 391 -17.58 -2.02 -8.89
N THR A 392 -17.02 -1.06 -9.63
CA THR A 392 -17.82 0.04 -10.21
C THR A 392 -18.76 -0.48 -11.30
N VAL A 393 -18.29 -1.40 -12.17
CA VAL A 393 -19.16 -2.08 -13.15
C VAL A 393 -20.29 -2.82 -12.45
N ALA A 394 -19.99 -3.61 -11.40
CA ALA A 394 -21.00 -4.32 -10.62
C ALA A 394 -22.05 -3.35 -10.04
N ALA A 395 -21.60 -2.26 -9.43
CA ALA A 395 -22.49 -1.25 -8.87
C ALA A 395 -23.38 -0.59 -9.93
N ILE A 396 -22.85 -0.26 -11.11
CA ILE A 396 -23.63 0.30 -12.22
C ILE A 396 -24.69 -0.72 -12.71
N LEU A 397 -24.28 -1.95 -12.98
CA LEU A 397 -25.20 -2.99 -13.46
C LEU A 397 -26.36 -3.20 -12.49
N GLU A 398 -26.10 -3.20 -11.19
CA GLU A 398 -27.16 -3.44 -10.20
C GLU A 398 -28.00 -2.21 -9.90
N ASN A 399 -27.40 -1.01 -9.76
CA ASN A 399 -28.17 0.20 -9.44
C ASN A 399 -28.95 0.77 -10.65
N TYR A 400 -28.49 0.53 -11.87
CA TYR A 400 -29.08 1.09 -13.10
C TYR A 400 -29.89 0.09 -13.93
N GLN A 401 -30.06 -1.17 -13.47
CA GLN A 401 -30.91 -2.15 -14.14
C GLN A 401 -32.37 -1.72 -14.17
N GLN A 402 -33.08 -2.15 -15.22
CA GLN A 402 -34.49 -1.87 -15.44
C GLN A 402 -35.30 -3.18 -15.44
N ALA A 403 -36.64 -3.06 -15.30
CA ALA A 403 -37.54 -4.20 -15.28
C ALA A 403 -37.51 -5.03 -16.57
N ASP A 404 -37.16 -4.40 -17.70
CA ASP A 404 -37.04 -5.05 -19.02
C ASP A 404 -35.67 -5.74 -19.22
N GLY A 405 -34.82 -5.75 -18.22
CA GLY A 405 -33.46 -6.34 -18.25
C GLY A 405 -32.41 -5.44 -18.86
N SER A 406 -32.75 -4.23 -19.29
CA SER A 406 -31.77 -3.25 -19.75
C SER A 406 -31.05 -2.55 -18.58
N VAL A 407 -29.92 -1.87 -18.88
CA VAL A 407 -29.18 -1.07 -17.95
C VAL A 407 -28.98 0.34 -18.50
N ILE A 408 -29.37 1.36 -17.74
CA ILE A 408 -29.14 2.75 -18.11
C ILE A 408 -27.66 3.07 -17.90
N ILE A 409 -27.02 3.71 -18.86
CA ILE A 409 -25.64 4.17 -18.76
C ILE A 409 -25.63 5.53 -18.04
N PRO A 410 -24.87 5.67 -16.93
CA PRO A 410 -24.67 6.96 -16.26
C PRO A 410 -24.31 8.06 -17.27
N GLU A 411 -24.90 9.23 -17.11
CA GLU A 411 -24.77 10.32 -18.08
C GLU A 411 -23.32 10.67 -18.37
N VAL A 412 -22.48 10.73 -17.33
CA VAL A 412 -21.06 11.07 -17.43
C VAL A 412 -20.25 10.07 -18.26
N LEU A 413 -20.72 8.83 -18.42
CA LEU A 413 -20.05 7.79 -19.23
C LEU A 413 -20.51 7.77 -20.70
N ARG A 414 -21.63 8.42 -21.04
CA ARG A 414 -22.20 8.39 -22.40
C ARG A 414 -21.23 8.88 -23.47
N PRO A 415 -20.46 9.97 -23.27
CA PRO A 415 -19.44 10.39 -24.24
C PRO A 415 -18.41 9.29 -24.57
N TYR A 416 -17.97 8.55 -23.56
CA TYR A 416 -17.03 7.42 -23.70
C TYR A 416 -17.68 6.18 -24.33
N MET A 417 -19.03 6.11 -24.34
CA MET A 417 -19.85 5.03 -24.89
C MET A 417 -20.47 5.40 -26.24
N ARG A 418 -19.96 6.41 -26.97
CA ARG A 418 -20.50 6.97 -28.22
C ARG A 418 -21.93 7.46 -28.06
N ASN A 419 -22.20 8.17 -26.99
CA ASN A 419 -23.53 8.71 -26.61
C ASN A 419 -24.62 7.65 -26.49
N ARG A 420 -24.27 6.39 -26.24
CA ARG A 420 -25.24 5.36 -25.90
C ARG A 420 -25.83 5.61 -24.51
N GLU A 421 -27.16 5.56 -24.41
CA GLU A 421 -27.87 5.80 -23.15
C GLU A 421 -28.21 4.53 -22.40
N VAL A 422 -28.37 3.41 -23.12
CA VAL A 422 -28.86 2.15 -22.57
C VAL A 422 -28.09 0.97 -23.16
N ILE A 423 -27.83 -0.04 -22.34
CA ILE A 423 -27.43 -1.39 -22.74
C ILE A 423 -28.71 -2.25 -22.64
N ALA A 424 -29.20 -2.74 -23.76
CA ALA A 424 -30.44 -3.53 -23.84
C ALA A 424 -30.14 -4.98 -24.24
N PRO A 425 -30.98 -5.95 -23.85
CA PRO A 425 -30.95 -7.30 -24.44
C PRO A 425 -31.05 -7.26 -25.95
N GLU A 426 -30.35 -8.19 -26.66
CA GLU A 426 -30.46 -8.35 -28.11
C GLU A 426 -31.77 -9.04 -28.52
#